data_0faf9a70800aec8f6f5c292770d818bc
#
_entry.id   0faf9a70800aec8f6f5c292770d818bc
#
_cell.length_a   1.000
_cell.length_b   1.000
_cell.length_c   1.000
_cell.angle_alpha   90.00
_cell.angle_beta   90.00
_cell.angle_gamma   90.00
#
_symmetry.space_group_name_H-M   'P 1'
#
loop_
_entity.id
_entity.type
_entity.pdbx_description
1 polymer ?
#
loop_
_entity_poly.entity_id
_entity_poly.type
_entity_poly.pdbx_seq_one_letter_code
_entity_poly.pdbx_strand_id
1 'polypeptide(L)'
;MKQKIIQKIEQQIEAGIYPGASFAYYRDGEWSDCYLGEADPEIGEQTCQGLVYDLASVSKVVGVGTVLTFLWHQGELDIEKSVTEFLPDSDYQDITIRQLLTHATDLDPYIPNRDQLNAEELKEAMFHLNRREKRAFLYSDVHFLLLGFLLENYFEKDLDQILQEQVFDPWKMKETQFGPVSSAVPTVRGQKAGVVHDPKACLLGKHAGSAGLFSTVKDLKIFLEHYLQDDFAVGLSQNFSDLSDKERSLAWNLEADWLDHTGYTGTFVMWNRNKQEAAIFLSNRTYEKDEHSQWILDRNQVMDLIREAD
;
A
#
# COMPACT_ATOMS: atom_id res chain seq x y z
N MET A 1 -3.06 -17.61 20.64
CA MET A 1 -2.28 -16.64 19.89
C MET A 1 -3.08 -15.40 19.51
N LYS A 2 -4.20 -15.49 18.76
CA LYS A 2 -5.10 -14.37 18.42
C LYS A 2 -5.40 -13.43 19.60
N GLN A 3 -5.63 -13.96 20.78
CA GLN A 3 -5.93 -13.17 21.98
C GLN A 3 -4.75 -12.26 22.40
N LYS A 4 -3.50 -12.69 22.19
CA LYS A 4 -2.32 -11.84 22.47
C LYS A 4 -2.22 -10.65 21.49
N ILE A 5 -2.56 -10.87 20.22
CA ILE A 5 -2.58 -9.80 19.20
C ILE A 5 -3.66 -8.79 19.56
N ILE A 6 -4.87 -9.25 19.88
CA ILE A 6 -5.99 -8.39 20.30
C ILE A 6 -5.62 -7.59 21.55
N GLN A 7 -5.07 -8.23 22.57
CA GLN A 7 -4.62 -7.56 23.81
C GLN A 7 -3.56 -6.49 23.52
N LYS A 8 -2.65 -6.73 22.55
CA LYS A 8 -1.66 -5.73 22.15
C LYS A 8 -2.32 -4.52 21.49
N ILE A 9 -3.30 -4.74 20.61
CA ILE A 9 -4.08 -3.66 19.97
C ILE A 9 -4.83 -2.85 21.02
N GLU A 10 -5.50 -3.51 21.98
CA GLU A 10 -6.19 -2.84 23.09
C GLU A 10 -5.24 -1.97 23.94
N GLN A 11 -4.07 -2.51 24.29
CA GLN A 11 -3.03 -1.75 25.02
C GLN A 11 -2.55 -0.53 24.24
N GLN A 12 -2.44 -0.63 22.92
CA GLN A 12 -2.02 0.50 22.08
C GLN A 12 -3.11 1.57 21.98
N ILE A 13 -4.39 1.18 21.92
CA ILE A 13 -5.54 2.11 22.00
C ILE A 13 -5.56 2.80 23.36
N GLU A 14 -5.43 2.05 24.46
CA GLU A 14 -5.38 2.62 25.82
C GLU A 14 -4.19 3.58 26.02
N ALA A 15 -3.06 3.31 25.37
CA ALA A 15 -1.89 4.19 25.36
C ALA A 15 -2.04 5.41 24.42
N GLY A 16 -3.15 5.54 23.70
CA GLY A 16 -3.43 6.65 22.79
C GLY A 16 -2.55 6.67 21.55
N ILE A 17 -2.09 5.50 21.08
CA ILE A 17 -1.28 5.40 19.85
C ILE A 17 -2.17 5.60 18.61
N TYR A 18 -3.39 5.10 18.65
CA TYR A 18 -4.47 5.33 17.69
C TYR A 18 -5.82 5.23 18.39
N PRO A 19 -6.87 5.93 17.89
CA PRO A 19 -8.19 5.92 18.53
C PRO A 19 -8.89 4.57 18.46
N GLY A 20 -8.76 3.87 17.35
CA GLY A 20 -9.39 2.57 17.13
C GLY A 20 -8.77 1.81 15.97
N ALA A 21 -9.16 0.56 15.83
CA ALA A 21 -8.67 -0.32 14.77
C ALA A 21 -9.69 -1.38 14.35
N SER A 22 -9.75 -1.64 13.04
CA SER A 22 -10.36 -2.83 12.46
C SER A 22 -9.25 -3.85 12.17
N PHE A 23 -9.31 -5.01 12.78
CA PHE A 23 -8.33 -6.08 12.62
C PHE A 23 -9.01 -7.36 12.13
N ALA A 24 -8.42 -8.01 11.13
CA ALA A 24 -8.84 -9.32 10.66
C ALA A 24 -7.62 -10.24 10.52
N TYR A 25 -7.78 -11.51 10.90
CA TYR A 25 -6.74 -12.52 10.82
C TYR A 25 -7.29 -13.79 10.20
N TYR A 26 -6.64 -14.27 9.15
CA TYR A 26 -6.93 -15.51 8.44
C TYR A 26 -6.00 -16.60 8.88
N ARG A 27 -6.58 -17.71 9.36
CA ARG A 27 -5.87 -18.91 9.76
C ARG A 27 -6.81 -20.11 9.73
N ASP A 28 -6.28 -21.28 9.44
CA ASP A 28 -7.05 -22.55 9.40
C ASP A 28 -8.26 -22.50 8.44
N GLY A 29 -8.17 -21.69 7.38
CA GLY A 29 -9.22 -21.53 6.37
C GLY A 29 -10.32 -20.54 6.73
N GLU A 30 -10.21 -19.80 7.85
CA GLU A 30 -11.26 -18.90 8.33
C GLU A 30 -10.72 -17.52 8.72
N TRP A 31 -11.50 -16.48 8.43
CA TRP A 31 -11.28 -15.14 8.94
C TRP A 31 -11.86 -14.94 10.35
N SER A 32 -11.12 -14.22 11.15
CA SER A 32 -11.57 -13.77 12.47
C SER A 32 -11.42 -12.25 12.56
N ASP A 33 -12.52 -11.55 12.80
CA ASP A 33 -12.56 -10.09 12.85
C ASP A 33 -12.57 -9.57 14.28
N CYS A 34 -12.03 -8.36 14.46
CA CYS A 34 -12.08 -7.62 15.70
C CYS A 34 -12.16 -6.12 15.39
N TYR A 35 -13.05 -5.40 16.06
CA TYR A 35 -13.28 -3.96 15.90
C TYR A 35 -13.15 -3.33 17.28
N LEU A 36 -12.18 -2.44 17.47
CA LEU A 36 -11.78 -1.92 18.77
C LEU A 36 -11.67 -0.39 18.76
N GLY A 37 -12.06 0.25 19.84
CA GLY A 37 -11.96 1.69 20.02
C GLY A 37 -12.87 2.50 19.11
N GLU A 38 -12.48 3.72 18.80
CA GLU A 38 -13.29 4.72 18.11
C GLU A 38 -12.80 4.94 16.68
N ALA A 39 -13.74 4.94 15.74
CA ALA A 39 -13.49 5.30 14.35
C ALA A 39 -13.39 6.84 14.20
N ASP A 40 -14.29 7.57 14.85
CA ASP A 40 -14.26 9.02 14.90
C ASP A 40 -14.48 9.50 16.36
N PRO A 41 -13.41 9.87 17.06
CA PRO A 41 -13.50 10.35 18.43
C PRO A 41 -14.26 11.68 18.60
N GLU A 42 -14.36 12.50 17.54
CA GLU A 42 -15.06 13.80 17.64
C GLU A 42 -16.56 13.63 17.83
N ILE A 43 -17.12 12.59 17.26
CA ILE A 43 -18.57 12.27 17.37
C ILE A 43 -18.83 11.01 18.20
N GLY A 44 -17.79 10.34 18.74
CA GLY A 44 -17.92 9.11 19.51
C GLY A 44 -18.33 7.90 18.68
N GLU A 45 -18.05 7.89 17.38
CA GLU A 45 -18.36 6.76 16.50
C GLU A 45 -17.44 5.59 16.82
N GLN A 46 -18.04 4.45 17.14
CA GLN A 46 -17.27 3.23 17.46
C GLN A 46 -16.78 2.52 16.21
N THR A 47 -15.60 1.92 16.29
CA THR A 47 -15.10 1.05 15.23
C THR A 47 -16.01 -0.15 15.03
N CYS A 48 -16.46 -0.38 13.80
CA CYS A 48 -17.38 -1.47 13.45
C CYS A 48 -17.11 -2.04 12.05
N GLN A 49 -17.84 -3.08 11.68
CA GLN A 49 -17.77 -3.67 10.35
C GLN A 49 -18.25 -2.67 9.28
N GLY A 50 -17.60 -2.68 8.11
CA GLY A 50 -18.01 -1.89 6.94
C GLY A 50 -17.41 -0.48 6.88
N LEU A 51 -16.59 -0.10 7.86
CA LEU A 51 -15.89 1.19 7.80
C LEU A 51 -14.90 1.21 6.64
N VAL A 52 -14.85 2.34 5.97
CA VAL A 52 -13.95 2.63 4.86
C VAL A 52 -12.73 3.38 5.38
N TYR A 53 -11.53 2.97 4.97
CA TYR A 53 -10.26 3.55 5.41
C TYR A 53 -9.45 4.03 4.21
N ASP A 54 -8.73 5.15 4.38
CA ASP A 54 -7.64 5.53 3.49
C ASP A 54 -6.49 4.54 3.66
N LEU A 55 -6.21 3.78 2.61
CA LEU A 55 -5.17 2.75 2.61
C LEU A 55 -3.77 3.32 2.62
N ALA A 56 -3.60 4.60 2.33
CA ALA A 56 -2.30 5.23 2.12
C ALA A 56 -1.43 4.35 1.19
N SER A 57 -0.20 4.04 1.60
CA SER A 57 0.72 3.24 0.78
C SER A 57 0.35 1.76 0.58
N VAL A 58 -0.61 1.21 1.31
CA VAL A 58 -1.16 -0.12 1.00
C VAL A 58 -1.81 -0.12 -0.40
N SER A 59 -2.21 1.05 -0.91
CA SER A 59 -2.66 1.24 -2.30
C SER A 59 -1.66 0.71 -3.33
N LYS A 60 -0.36 0.77 -3.04
CA LYS A 60 0.71 0.29 -3.94
C LYS A 60 0.54 -1.20 -4.29
N VAL A 61 0.25 -2.01 -3.28
CA VAL A 61 0.09 -3.45 -3.47
C VAL A 61 -1.32 -3.82 -3.91
N VAL A 62 -2.35 -3.12 -3.43
CA VAL A 62 -3.75 -3.36 -3.83
C VAL A 62 -4.00 -2.98 -5.30
N GLY A 63 -3.32 -1.96 -5.79
CA GLY A 63 -3.46 -1.44 -7.15
C GLY A 63 -2.32 -1.85 -8.07
N VAL A 64 -1.41 -0.91 -8.30
CA VAL A 64 -0.32 -0.99 -9.30
C VAL A 64 0.53 -2.26 -9.14
N GLY A 65 0.89 -2.62 -7.92
CA GLY A 65 1.69 -3.82 -7.66
C GLY A 65 1.01 -5.10 -8.10
N THR A 66 -0.31 -5.22 -7.90
CA THR A 66 -1.09 -6.38 -8.34
C THR A 66 -1.14 -6.48 -9.87
N VAL A 67 -1.45 -5.39 -10.57
CA VAL A 67 -1.53 -5.38 -12.03
C VAL A 67 -0.18 -5.74 -12.65
N LEU A 68 0.92 -5.16 -12.16
CA LEU A 68 2.26 -5.48 -12.64
C LEU A 68 2.66 -6.93 -12.35
N THR A 69 2.22 -7.49 -11.22
CA THR A 69 2.44 -8.90 -10.89
C THR A 69 1.67 -9.81 -11.87
N PHE A 70 0.45 -9.45 -12.26
CA PHE A 70 -0.29 -10.19 -13.29
C PHE A 70 0.44 -10.20 -14.62
N LEU A 71 0.83 -9.05 -15.12
CA LEU A 71 1.54 -8.90 -16.39
C LEU A 71 2.86 -9.66 -16.39
N TRP A 72 3.61 -9.63 -15.29
CA TRP A 72 4.84 -10.39 -15.11
C TRP A 72 4.58 -11.89 -15.10
N HIS A 73 3.60 -12.37 -14.33
CA HIS A 73 3.26 -13.78 -14.23
C HIS A 73 2.77 -14.35 -15.56
N GLN A 74 2.00 -13.58 -16.34
CA GLN A 74 1.50 -13.96 -17.66
C GLN A 74 2.56 -13.90 -18.75
N GLY A 75 3.75 -13.34 -18.46
CA GLY A 75 4.81 -13.12 -19.44
C GLY A 75 4.53 -11.99 -20.42
N GLU A 76 3.54 -11.15 -20.14
CA GLU A 76 3.17 -9.99 -20.96
C GLU A 76 4.09 -8.80 -20.72
N LEU A 77 4.70 -8.71 -19.54
CA LEU A 77 5.64 -7.67 -19.16
C LEU A 77 6.93 -8.27 -18.59
N ASP A 78 8.05 -7.97 -19.25
CA ASP A 78 9.38 -8.26 -18.73
C ASP A 78 9.80 -7.14 -17.77
N ILE A 79 9.94 -7.45 -16.48
CA ILE A 79 10.31 -6.50 -15.44
C ILE A 79 11.77 -6.03 -15.52
N GLU A 80 12.62 -6.67 -16.33
CA GLU A 80 13.99 -6.24 -16.61
C GLU A 80 14.06 -5.16 -17.72
N LYS A 81 12.95 -4.87 -18.37
CA LYS A 81 12.89 -3.80 -19.36
C LYS A 81 13.08 -2.42 -18.72
N SER A 82 13.66 -1.53 -19.51
CA SER A 82 13.80 -0.12 -19.13
C SER A 82 12.42 0.54 -18.97
N VAL A 83 12.32 1.39 -17.98
CA VAL A 83 11.14 2.25 -17.75
C VAL A 83 10.83 3.11 -18.97
N THR A 84 11.85 3.56 -19.71
CA THR A 84 11.68 4.40 -20.92
C THR A 84 11.02 3.70 -22.10
N GLU A 85 10.94 2.35 -22.10
CA GLU A 85 10.13 1.67 -23.13
C GLU A 85 8.63 2.04 -23.01
N PHE A 86 8.20 2.42 -21.82
CA PHE A 86 6.81 2.76 -21.51
C PHE A 86 6.63 4.25 -21.17
N LEU A 87 7.67 4.91 -20.69
CA LEU A 87 7.73 6.34 -20.38
C LEU A 87 8.87 7.00 -21.19
N PRO A 88 8.69 7.18 -22.52
CA PRO A 88 9.78 7.64 -23.41
C PRO A 88 10.28 9.04 -23.11
N ASP A 89 9.46 9.88 -22.46
CA ASP A 89 9.81 11.24 -22.08
C ASP A 89 10.62 11.32 -20.79
N SER A 90 10.86 10.19 -20.09
CA SER A 90 11.64 10.15 -18.86
C SER A 90 13.14 9.94 -19.10
N ASP A 91 13.98 10.41 -18.17
CA ASP A 91 15.45 10.27 -18.21
C ASP A 91 15.98 8.92 -17.66
N TYR A 92 15.17 7.86 -17.67
CA TYR A 92 15.42 6.63 -16.89
C TYR A 92 15.77 5.41 -17.74
N GLN A 93 16.61 5.56 -18.79
CA GLN A 93 17.00 4.48 -19.72
C GLN A 93 17.68 3.28 -19.05
N ASP A 94 18.35 3.50 -17.93
CA ASP A 94 19.07 2.47 -17.16
C ASP A 94 18.31 1.96 -15.93
N ILE A 95 17.07 2.43 -15.72
CA ILE A 95 16.22 1.97 -14.62
C ILE A 95 15.23 0.94 -15.14
N THR A 96 15.17 -0.21 -14.48
CA THR A 96 14.21 -1.28 -14.81
C THR A 96 12.93 -1.17 -13.99
N ILE A 97 11.85 -1.78 -14.50
CA ILE A 97 10.57 -1.91 -13.80
C ILE A 97 10.77 -2.64 -12.47
N ARG A 98 11.60 -3.69 -12.44
CA ARG A 98 11.95 -4.42 -11.21
C ARG A 98 12.57 -3.50 -10.16
N GLN A 99 13.45 -2.60 -10.55
CA GLN A 99 14.08 -1.66 -9.62
C GLN A 99 13.09 -0.67 -9.01
N LEU A 100 12.08 -0.22 -9.75
CA LEU A 100 10.99 0.58 -9.19
C LEU A 100 10.13 -0.24 -8.22
N LEU A 101 9.73 -1.47 -8.60
CA LEU A 101 8.93 -2.37 -7.76
C LEU A 101 9.62 -2.74 -6.44
N THR A 102 10.95 -2.78 -6.43
CA THR A 102 11.74 -3.14 -5.24
C THR A 102 12.33 -1.94 -4.50
N HIS A 103 12.06 -0.71 -4.95
CA HIS A 103 12.65 0.51 -4.42
C HIS A 103 14.20 0.53 -4.45
N ALA A 104 14.79 -0.08 -5.49
CA ALA A 104 16.23 -0.29 -5.65
C ALA A 104 16.87 0.64 -6.70
N THR A 105 16.35 1.83 -6.87
CA THR A 105 16.89 2.85 -7.79
C THR A 105 17.86 3.80 -7.08
N ASP A 106 18.51 4.66 -7.84
CA ASP A 106 19.26 5.81 -7.35
C ASP A 106 18.51 7.14 -7.53
N LEU A 107 17.22 7.12 -7.87
CA LEU A 107 16.42 8.33 -7.97
C LEU A 107 16.38 9.08 -6.64
N ASP A 108 16.61 10.39 -6.70
CA ASP A 108 16.36 11.30 -5.57
C ASP A 108 14.88 11.73 -5.60
N PRO A 109 14.06 11.36 -4.62
CA PRO A 109 12.65 11.71 -4.61
C PRO A 109 12.37 13.19 -4.29
N TYR A 110 13.41 14.00 -4.10
CA TYR A 110 13.26 15.41 -3.80
C TYR A 110 12.82 16.19 -5.05
N ILE A 111 11.67 16.85 -4.97
CA ILE A 111 11.12 17.72 -6.01
C ILE A 111 11.07 19.14 -5.44
N PRO A 112 11.84 20.10 -6.00
CA PRO A 112 11.80 21.50 -5.56
C PRO A 112 10.41 22.10 -5.71
N ASN A 113 9.98 22.88 -4.72
CA ASN A 113 8.69 23.61 -4.72
C ASN A 113 7.47 22.69 -4.97
N ARG A 114 7.56 21.40 -4.63
CA ARG A 114 6.52 20.38 -4.90
C ARG A 114 5.11 20.84 -4.52
N ASP A 115 4.96 21.54 -3.41
CA ASP A 115 3.65 21.95 -2.88
C ASP A 115 3.02 23.13 -3.68
N GLN A 116 3.74 23.68 -4.68
CA GLN A 116 3.27 24.73 -5.58
C GLN A 116 2.94 24.20 -6.99
N LEU A 117 3.31 22.95 -7.27
CA LEU A 117 3.10 22.35 -8.59
C LEU A 117 1.65 21.89 -8.75
N ASN A 118 1.12 22.02 -9.96
CA ASN A 118 -0.10 21.33 -10.37
C ASN A 118 0.19 19.85 -10.73
N ALA A 119 -0.84 19.08 -11.07
CA ALA A 119 -0.69 17.65 -11.34
C ALA A 119 0.21 17.35 -12.55
N GLU A 120 0.12 18.14 -13.63
CA GLU A 120 0.96 17.96 -14.82
C GLU A 120 2.41 18.34 -14.54
N GLU A 121 2.64 19.46 -13.87
CA GLU A 121 3.98 19.90 -13.46
C GLU A 121 4.63 18.89 -12.49
N LEU A 122 3.85 18.30 -11.59
CA LEU A 122 4.34 17.27 -10.67
C LEU A 122 4.71 16.00 -11.43
N LYS A 123 3.89 15.56 -12.40
CA LYS A 123 4.19 14.42 -13.26
C LYS A 123 5.48 14.65 -14.07
N GLU A 124 5.60 15.80 -14.69
CA GLU A 124 6.78 16.18 -15.46
C GLU A 124 8.05 16.21 -14.60
N ALA A 125 7.97 16.80 -13.41
CA ALA A 125 9.10 16.81 -12.47
C ALA A 125 9.54 15.38 -12.05
N MET A 126 8.62 14.43 -12.00
CA MET A 126 8.95 13.03 -11.70
C MET A 126 9.68 12.32 -12.84
N PHE A 127 9.57 12.79 -14.08
CA PHE A 127 10.27 12.22 -15.22
C PHE A 127 11.74 12.65 -15.30
N HIS A 128 12.13 13.70 -14.55
CA HIS A 128 13.44 14.33 -14.59
C HIS A 128 14.07 14.52 -13.21
N LEU A 129 13.92 13.52 -12.34
CA LEU A 129 14.53 13.57 -10.99
C LEU A 129 16.03 13.47 -11.05
N ASN A 130 16.68 14.14 -10.11
CA ASN A 130 18.11 13.97 -9.88
C ASN A 130 18.44 12.52 -9.49
N ARG A 131 19.73 12.17 -9.64
CA ARG A 131 20.27 10.87 -9.26
C ARG A 131 21.09 11.00 -7.99
N ARG A 132 20.99 10.05 -7.09
CA ARG A 132 21.87 9.91 -5.95
C ARG A 132 23.23 9.33 -6.41
N GLU A 133 24.28 9.56 -5.63
CA GLU A 133 25.62 9.04 -5.94
C GLU A 133 25.69 7.51 -6.01
N LYS A 134 24.84 6.82 -5.23
CA LYS A 134 24.81 5.35 -5.14
C LYS A 134 23.39 4.82 -5.11
N ARG A 135 23.21 3.68 -5.77
CA ARG A 135 22.03 2.85 -5.58
C ARG A 135 22.04 2.26 -4.17
N ALA A 136 20.95 2.42 -3.46
CA ALA A 136 20.66 1.80 -2.17
C ALA A 136 19.14 1.73 -2.00
N PHE A 137 18.66 0.84 -1.17
CA PHE A 137 17.24 0.80 -0.85
C PHE A 137 16.78 2.18 -0.34
N LEU A 138 15.79 2.74 -1.02
CA LEU A 138 15.10 3.95 -0.58
C LEU A 138 13.61 3.84 -0.90
N TYR A 139 12.81 3.59 0.13
CA TYR A 139 11.36 3.62 -0.04
C TYR A 139 10.90 4.99 -0.54
N SER A 140 10.22 5.02 -1.67
CA SER A 140 9.73 6.25 -2.29
C SER A 140 8.40 6.06 -3.00
N ASP A 141 7.49 7.01 -2.82
CA ASP A 141 6.22 7.07 -3.55
C ASP A 141 6.43 7.28 -5.03
N VAL A 142 7.47 8.02 -5.42
CA VAL A 142 7.77 8.31 -6.83
C VAL A 142 7.89 7.05 -7.66
N HIS A 143 8.46 5.99 -7.12
CA HIS A 143 8.58 4.72 -7.84
C HIS A 143 7.22 4.17 -8.28
N PHE A 144 6.23 4.20 -7.40
CA PHE A 144 4.89 3.72 -7.70
C PHE A 144 4.03 4.72 -8.48
N LEU A 145 4.33 6.01 -8.38
CA LEU A 145 3.74 7.02 -9.27
C LEU A 145 4.21 6.79 -10.71
N LEU A 146 5.51 6.59 -10.93
CA LEU A 146 6.07 6.23 -12.24
C LEU A 146 5.49 4.92 -12.78
N LEU A 147 5.35 3.89 -11.94
CA LEU A 147 4.72 2.62 -12.31
C LEU A 147 3.24 2.79 -12.66
N GLY A 148 2.52 3.70 -11.99
CA GLY A 148 1.14 4.05 -12.34
C GLY A 148 1.06 4.69 -13.74
N PHE A 149 1.91 5.67 -14.04
CA PHE A 149 1.99 6.30 -15.37
C PHE A 149 2.43 5.29 -16.44
N LEU A 150 3.32 4.37 -16.11
CA LEU A 150 3.70 3.27 -17.01
C LEU A 150 2.48 2.40 -17.38
N LEU A 151 1.65 2.03 -16.41
CA LEU A 151 0.43 1.27 -16.68
C LEU A 151 -0.56 2.05 -17.53
N GLU A 152 -0.71 3.36 -17.28
CA GLU A 152 -1.58 4.21 -18.09
C GLU A 152 -1.14 4.23 -19.57
N ASN A 153 0.16 4.34 -19.82
CA ASN A 153 0.69 4.27 -21.19
C ASN A 153 0.58 2.86 -21.79
N TYR A 154 0.79 1.80 -20.99
CA TYR A 154 0.68 0.42 -21.45
C TYR A 154 -0.74 0.05 -21.86
N PHE A 155 -1.75 0.47 -21.09
CA PHE A 155 -3.17 0.16 -21.34
C PHE A 155 -3.89 1.24 -22.16
N GLU A 156 -3.28 2.40 -22.38
CA GLU A 156 -3.90 3.59 -22.98
C GLU A 156 -5.22 4.00 -22.26
N LYS A 157 -5.21 3.92 -20.92
CA LYS A 157 -6.34 4.20 -20.04
C LYS A 157 -5.90 4.94 -18.78
N ASP A 158 -6.84 5.61 -18.12
CA ASP A 158 -6.61 6.15 -16.77
C ASP A 158 -6.39 5.04 -15.74
N LEU A 159 -5.56 5.26 -14.73
CA LEU A 159 -5.20 4.24 -13.75
C LEU A 159 -6.40 3.69 -12.98
N ASP A 160 -7.39 4.53 -12.64
CA ASP A 160 -8.61 4.07 -11.96
C ASP A 160 -9.39 3.04 -12.80
N GLN A 161 -9.47 3.25 -14.11
CA GLN A 161 -10.12 2.30 -15.03
C GLN A 161 -9.33 0.99 -15.12
N ILE A 162 -8.01 1.08 -15.18
CA ILE A 162 -7.14 -0.10 -15.21
C ILE A 162 -7.34 -0.93 -13.95
N LEU A 163 -7.28 -0.31 -12.76
CA LEU A 163 -7.45 -1.02 -11.50
C LEU A 163 -8.86 -1.62 -11.37
N GLN A 164 -9.88 -0.90 -11.82
CA GLN A 164 -11.25 -1.39 -11.84
C GLN A 164 -11.39 -2.65 -12.70
N GLU A 165 -10.88 -2.60 -13.96
CA GLU A 165 -11.02 -3.69 -14.92
C GLU A 165 -10.13 -4.90 -14.61
N GLN A 166 -8.91 -4.66 -14.11
CA GLN A 166 -7.91 -5.72 -13.90
C GLN A 166 -8.01 -6.37 -12.51
N VAL A 167 -8.47 -5.64 -11.49
CA VAL A 167 -8.44 -6.11 -10.11
C VAL A 167 -9.84 -6.06 -9.47
N PHE A 168 -10.45 -4.87 -9.36
CA PHE A 168 -11.60 -4.71 -8.48
C PHE A 168 -12.87 -5.41 -8.99
N ASP A 169 -13.20 -5.30 -10.27
CA ASP A 169 -14.35 -5.99 -10.86
C ASP A 169 -14.19 -7.51 -10.91
N PRO A 170 -13.05 -8.07 -11.41
CA PRO A 170 -12.84 -9.52 -11.42
C PRO A 170 -12.89 -10.13 -10.02
N TRP A 171 -12.32 -9.47 -9.03
CA TRP A 171 -12.28 -9.94 -7.65
C TRP A 171 -13.49 -9.51 -6.83
N LYS A 172 -14.41 -8.72 -7.40
CA LYS A 172 -15.64 -8.22 -6.74
C LYS A 172 -15.36 -7.35 -5.51
N MET A 173 -14.28 -6.59 -5.54
CA MET A 173 -13.90 -5.61 -4.51
C MET A 173 -14.69 -4.31 -4.72
N LYS A 174 -15.98 -4.32 -4.37
CA LYS A 174 -16.96 -3.26 -4.70
C LYS A 174 -16.85 -2.02 -3.83
N GLU A 175 -16.13 -2.11 -2.73
CA GLU A 175 -15.96 -1.06 -1.72
C GLU A 175 -14.55 -0.45 -1.79
N THR A 176 -13.77 -0.81 -2.84
CA THR A 176 -12.42 -0.29 -3.09
C THR A 176 -12.44 0.68 -4.25
N GLN A 177 -11.97 1.92 -4.02
CA GLN A 177 -11.98 2.97 -5.04
C GLN A 177 -10.98 4.07 -4.73
N PHE A 178 -10.63 4.90 -5.71
CA PHE A 178 -9.89 6.12 -5.45
C PHE A 178 -10.75 7.15 -4.70
N GLY A 179 -10.08 7.88 -3.80
CA GLY A 179 -10.67 9.05 -3.16
C GLY A 179 -10.73 10.29 -4.08
N PRO A 180 -11.51 11.33 -3.68
CA PRO A 180 -12.20 11.42 -2.41
C PRO A 180 -13.46 10.56 -2.35
N VAL A 181 -13.79 10.05 -1.16
CA VAL A 181 -15.02 9.28 -0.91
C VAL A 181 -16.00 10.05 -0.02
N SER A 182 -17.28 9.68 -0.06
CA SER A 182 -18.33 10.40 0.68
C SER A 182 -18.27 10.16 2.19
N SER A 183 -17.76 9.00 2.60
CA SER A 183 -17.65 8.59 4.01
C SER A 183 -16.44 7.68 4.19
N ALA A 184 -15.62 7.97 5.19
CA ALA A 184 -14.49 7.14 5.61
C ALA A 184 -14.12 7.48 7.05
N VAL A 185 -13.30 6.64 7.68
CA VAL A 185 -12.67 6.95 8.97
C VAL A 185 -11.74 8.17 8.78
N PRO A 186 -11.89 9.24 9.58
CA PRO A 186 -11.08 10.45 9.41
C PRO A 186 -9.62 10.18 9.78
N THR A 187 -8.71 10.72 8.99
CA THR A 187 -7.25 10.57 9.20
C THR A 187 -6.60 11.77 9.89
N VAL A 188 -7.29 12.89 9.95
CA VAL A 188 -6.80 14.13 10.60
C VAL A 188 -7.98 14.82 11.30
N ARG A 189 -7.80 15.19 12.58
CA ARG A 189 -8.80 15.93 13.33
C ARG A 189 -9.17 17.27 12.65
N GLY A 190 -10.46 17.52 12.54
CA GLY A 190 -11.00 18.75 11.93
C GLY A 190 -10.88 18.84 10.41
N GLN A 191 -10.37 17.81 9.73
CA GLN A 191 -10.44 17.71 8.28
C GLN A 191 -11.63 16.86 7.85
N LYS A 192 -12.14 17.15 6.64
CA LYS A 192 -13.23 16.36 6.07
C LYS A 192 -12.79 14.91 5.86
N ALA A 193 -13.52 13.97 6.41
CA ALA A 193 -13.31 12.54 6.18
C ALA A 193 -13.45 12.18 4.69
N GLY A 194 -12.71 11.17 4.25
CA GLY A 194 -12.73 10.70 2.86
C GLY A 194 -11.88 11.50 1.87
N VAL A 195 -11.15 12.52 2.34
CA VAL A 195 -10.10 13.18 1.55
C VAL A 195 -8.82 12.37 1.64
N VAL A 196 -8.14 12.19 0.51
CA VAL A 196 -6.85 11.45 0.45
C VAL A 196 -5.81 12.12 1.34
N HIS A 197 -5.18 11.35 2.23
CA HIS A 197 -4.21 11.85 3.21
C HIS A 197 -2.87 12.26 2.56
N ASP A 198 -2.37 11.48 1.60
CA ASP A 198 -1.11 11.80 0.90
C ASP A 198 -1.29 12.99 -0.04
N PRO A 199 -0.49 14.07 0.11
CA PRO A 199 -0.66 15.29 -0.70
C PRO A 199 -0.42 15.07 -2.20
N LYS A 200 0.52 14.20 -2.58
CA LYS A 200 0.80 13.91 -4.01
C LYS A 200 -0.36 13.13 -4.61
N ALA A 201 -0.85 12.13 -3.89
CA ALA A 201 -1.99 11.35 -4.32
C ALA A 201 -3.28 12.18 -4.34
N CYS A 202 -3.46 13.09 -3.38
CA CYS A 202 -4.58 14.05 -3.40
C CYS A 202 -4.55 14.93 -4.66
N LEU A 203 -3.37 15.40 -5.08
CA LEU A 203 -3.19 16.25 -6.26
C LEU A 203 -3.38 15.47 -7.56
N LEU A 204 -2.79 14.27 -7.66
CA LEU A 204 -2.84 13.42 -8.87
C LEU A 204 -4.17 12.69 -9.02
N GLY A 205 -4.95 12.55 -7.94
CA GLY A 205 -6.24 11.89 -7.94
C GLY A 205 -6.17 10.45 -8.45
N LYS A 206 -7.00 10.13 -9.43
CA LYS A 206 -7.13 8.80 -10.03
C LYS A 206 -5.88 8.28 -10.76
N HIS A 207 -4.84 9.10 -10.91
CA HIS A 207 -3.57 8.74 -11.54
C HIS A 207 -2.47 8.37 -10.53
N ALA A 208 -2.78 8.38 -9.23
CA ALA A 208 -1.81 8.18 -8.17
C ALA A 208 -1.52 6.71 -7.89
N GLY A 209 -0.47 6.14 -8.47
CA GLY A 209 -0.07 4.74 -8.23
C GLY A 209 0.46 4.44 -6.83
N SER A 210 0.75 5.46 -6.01
CA SER A 210 1.43 5.27 -4.71
C SER A 210 0.50 5.26 -3.49
N ALA A 211 -0.68 5.87 -3.59
CA ALA A 211 -1.66 6.03 -2.52
C ALA A 211 -3.00 6.47 -3.12
N GLY A 212 -4.00 6.75 -2.28
CA GLY A 212 -5.27 7.33 -2.71
C GLY A 212 -6.42 6.34 -2.84
N LEU A 213 -6.18 5.05 -2.68
CA LEU A 213 -7.25 4.06 -2.57
C LEU A 213 -7.85 4.06 -1.17
N PHE A 214 -9.17 3.94 -1.14
CA PHE A 214 -9.97 3.66 0.04
C PHE A 214 -10.55 2.26 -0.08
N SER A 215 -10.64 1.54 1.06
CA SER A 215 -11.18 0.18 1.08
C SER A 215 -11.72 -0.19 2.46
N THR A 216 -12.27 -1.39 2.57
CA THR A 216 -12.83 -2.00 3.78
C THR A 216 -12.09 -3.29 4.12
N VAL A 217 -12.24 -3.77 5.36
CA VAL A 217 -11.76 -5.11 5.76
C VAL A 217 -12.32 -6.20 4.84
N LYS A 218 -13.58 -6.08 4.42
CA LYS A 218 -14.23 -7.06 3.55
C LYS A 218 -13.53 -7.21 2.20
N ASP A 219 -13.25 -6.11 1.51
CA ASP A 219 -12.58 -6.16 0.21
C ASP A 219 -11.12 -6.60 0.34
N LEU A 220 -10.44 -6.17 1.42
CA LEU A 220 -9.06 -6.61 1.66
C LEU A 220 -8.95 -8.10 2.03
N LYS A 221 -9.99 -8.72 2.59
CA LYS A 221 -10.05 -10.19 2.75
C LYS A 221 -10.07 -10.88 1.40
N ILE A 222 -10.93 -10.44 0.49
CA ILE A 222 -10.99 -10.94 -0.89
C ILE A 222 -9.62 -10.80 -1.56
N PHE A 223 -9.01 -9.62 -1.44
CA PHE A 223 -7.69 -9.33 -1.97
C PHE A 223 -6.62 -10.32 -1.46
N LEU A 224 -6.53 -10.53 -0.15
CA LEU A 224 -5.53 -11.43 0.44
C LEU A 224 -5.82 -12.92 0.16
N GLU A 225 -7.10 -13.32 0.04
CA GLU A 225 -7.46 -14.69 -0.37
C GLU A 225 -6.92 -15.02 -1.76
N HIS A 226 -6.99 -14.09 -2.73
CA HIS A 226 -6.38 -14.25 -4.04
C HIS A 226 -4.85 -14.41 -3.96
N TYR A 227 -4.17 -13.63 -3.11
CA TYR A 227 -2.73 -13.78 -2.89
C TYR A 227 -2.34 -15.10 -2.22
N LEU A 228 -3.20 -15.63 -1.35
CA LEU A 228 -2.98 -16.94 -0.71
C LEU A 228 -3.24 -18.11 -1.66
N GLN A 229 -4.15 -17.99 -2.63
CA GLN A 229 -4.69 -19.12 -3.37
C GLN A 229 -4.29 -19.15 -4.84
N ASP A 230 -4.25 -18.00 -5.52
CA ASP A 230 -4.10 -17.94 -6.97
C ASP A 230 -2.64 -18.09 -7.43
N ASP A 231 -2.46 -18.64 -8.63
CA ASP A 231 -1.15 -18.97 -9.19
C ASP A 231 -0.26 -17.76 -9.47
N PHE A 232 -0.84 -16.58 -9.73
CA PHE A 232 -0.05 -15.38 -10.00
C PHE A 232 0.85 -14.99 -8.82
N ALA A 233 0.48 -15.34 -7.59
CA ALA A 233 1.24 -15.04 -6.39
C ALA A 233 2.33 -16.09 -6.07
N VAL A 234 2.37 -17.20 -6.81
CA VAL A 234 3.43 -18.21 -6.68
C VAL A 234 4.77 -17.59 -7.07
N GLY A 235 5.77 -17.75 -6.23
CA GLY A 235 7.10 -17.19 -6.47
C GLY A 235 7.32 -15.79 -5.91
N LEU A 236 6.30 -15.11 -5.38
CA LEU A 236 6.49 -13.80 -4.73
C LEU A 236 7.26 -13.90 -3.40
N SER A 237 7.33 -15.06 -2.76
CA SER A 237 8.11 -15.27 -1.52
C SER A 237 9.64 -15.37 -1.77
N GLN A 238 10.13 -14.82 -2.88
CA GLN A 238 11.55 -14.74 -3.19
C GLN A 238 12.03 -13.28 -3.23
N ASN A 239 13.34 -13.10 -3.06
CA ASN A 239 13.95 -11.78 -3.17
C ASN A 239 14.11 -11.38 -4.64
N PHE A 240 13.52 -10.26 -5.04
CA PHE A 240 13.66 -9.62 -6.35
C PHE A 240 14.60 -8.42 -6.32
N SER A 241 15.02 -7.95 -5.14
CA SER A 241 15.99 -6.86 -5.03
C SER A 241 17.37 -7.35 -5.47
N ASP A 242 18.06 -6.56 -6.28
CA ASP A 242 19.47 -6.76 -6.61
C ASP A 242 20.44 -6.04 -5.65
N LEU A 243 19.88 -5.44 -4.58
CA LEU A 243 20.64 -4.83 -3.51
C LEU A 243 20.84 -5.82 -2.35
N SER A 244 22.01 -5.77 -1.73
CA SER A 244 22.35 -6.64 -0.61
C SER A 244 21.86 -6.16 0.75
N ASP A 245 21.41 -4.92 0.85
CA ASP A 245 21.05 -4.24 2.10
C ASP A 245 19.57 -4.43 2.48
N LYS A 246 18.71 -4.84 1.55
CA LYS A 246 17.28 -5.06 1.81
C LYS A 246 16.68 -6.05 0.83
N GLU A 247 16.14 -7.14 1.35
CA GLU A 247 15.31 -8.05 0.57
C GLU A 247 13.91 -7.46 0.33
N ARG A 248 13.44 -7.61 -0.90
CA ARG A 248 12.11 -7.15 -1.35
C ARG A 248 11.53 -8.12 -2.35
N SER A 249 10.25 -8.38 -2.25
CA SER A 249 9.49 -8.96 -3.34
C SER A 249 8.97 -7.86 -4.28
N LEU A 250 8.30 -8.23 -5.37
CA LEU A 250 7.66 -7.29 -6.29
C LEU A 250 6.55 -6.53 -5.54
N ALA A 251 6.75 -5.25 -5.30
CA ALA A 251 5.91 -4.34 -4.52
C ALA A 251 5.87 -4.58 -2.99
N TRP A 252 6.19 -5.76 -2.50
CA TRP A 252 6.05 -6.14 -1.09
C TRP A 252 7.36 -6.07 -0.31
N ASN A 253 7.26 -5.77 0.98
CA ASN A 253 8.31 -6.14 1.94
C ASN A 253 8.39 -7.65 2.02
N LEU A 254 9.59 -8.20 2.19
CA LEU A 254 9.81 -9.63 2.38
C LEU A 254 10.57 -9.83 3.70
N GLU A 255 10.01 -10.63 4.60
CA GLU A 255 10.63 -10.96 5.87
C GLU A 255 10.17 -12.36 6.34
N ALA A 256 11.11 -13.31 6.38
CA ALA A 256 10.85 -14.69 6.81
C ALA A 256 9.61 -15.34 6.14
N ASP A 257 9.51 -15.28 4.82
CA ASP A 257 8.39 -15.75 3.99
C ASP A 257 7.07 -14.97 4.16
N TRP A 258 7.03 -13.98 5.02
CA TRP A 258 5.92 -13.04 5.09
C TRP A 258 6.11 -11.91 4.10
N LEU A 259 5.05 -11.62 3.37
CA LEU A 259 4.95 -10.43 2.54
C LEU A 259 4.01 -9.44 3.22
N ASP A 260 4.46 -8.19 3.36
CA ASP A 260 3.66 -7.15 3.98
C ASP A 260 3.78 -5.81 3.23
N HIS A 261 2.79 -4.97 3.41
CA HIS A 261 2.87 -3.57 3.07
C HIS A 261 2.14 -2.72 4.11
N THR A 262 2.70 -1.54 4.39
CA THR A 262 2.21 -0.65 5.44
C THR A 262 1.82 0.70 4.88
N GLY A 263 0.82 1.34 5.49
CA GLY A 263 0.33 2.65 5.13
C GLY A 263 0.60 3.70 6.21
N TYR A 264 0.82 4.93 5.76
CA TYR A 264 1.13 6.06 6.65
C TYR A 264 0.04 6.36 7.65
N THR A 265 -1.22 6.23 7.25
CA THR A 265 -2.42 6.47 8.08
C THR A 265 -2.62 5.45 9.20
N GLY A 266 -1.81 4.39 9.25
CA GLY A 266 -1.90 3.35 10.27
C GLY A 266 -2.50 2.05 9.76
N THR A 267 -2.38 1.78 8.48
CA THR A 267 -2.86 0.57 7.84
C THR A 267 -1.71 -0.40 7.55
N PHE A 268 -1.98 -1.69 7.57
CA PHE A 268 -1.11 -2.70 6.97
C PHE A 268 -1.90 -3.93 6.53
N VAL A 269 -1.34 -4.61 5.55
CA VAL A 269 -1.74 -5.96 5.13
C VAL A 269 -0.51 -6.85 5.10
N MET A 270 -0.67 -8.11 5.48
CA MET A 270 0.40 -9.10 5.41
C MET A 270 -0.15 -10.49 5.16
N TRP A 271 0.66 -11.33 4.51
CA TRP A 271 0.28 -12.70 4.16
C TRP A 271 1.49 -13.61 4.08
N ASN A 272 1.27 -14.90 4.32
CA ASN A 272 2.25 -15.96 4.16
C ASN A 272 1.56 -17.16 3.48
N ARG A 273 1.92 -17.42 2.23
CA ARG A 273 1.32 -18.48 1.43
C ARG A 273 1.64 -19.87 1.97
N ASN A 274 2.85 -20.08 2.49
CA ASN A 274 3.28 -21.37 3.00
C ASN A 274 2.52 -21.76 4.27
N LYS A 275 2.25 -20.77 5.13
CA LYS A 275 1.44 -20.96 6.35
C LYS A 275 -0.07 -20.92 6.09
N GLN A 276 -0.51 -20.40 4.93
CA GLN A 276 -1.91 -20.08 4.64
C GLN A 276 -2.49 -19.12 5.69
N GLU A 277 -1.75 -18.07 5.98
CA GLU A 277 -2.11 -17.04 6.96
C GLU A 277 -2.07 -15.65 6.35
N ALA A 278 -2.97 -14.77 6.81
CA ALA A 278 -2.99 -13.37 6.41
C ALA A 278 -3.55 -12.48 7.52
N ALA A 279 -3.16 -11.20 7.52
CA ALA A 279 -3.69 -10.24 8.46
C ALA A 279 -3.95 -8.89 7.78
N ILE A 280 -4.99 -8.22 8.26
CA ILE A 280 -5.40 -6.87 7.88
C ILE A 280 -5.50 -6.05 9.15
N PHE A 281 -4.86 -4.89 9.16
CA PHE A 281 -4.99 -3.93 10.23
C PHE A 281 -5.25 -2.55 9.62
N LEU A 282 -6.37 -1.94 10.00
CA LEU A 282 -6.77 -0.62 9.53
C LEU A 282 -7.03 0.28 10.74
N SER A 283 -6.36 1.40 10.81
CA SER A 283 -6.54 2.39 11.87
C SER A 283 -6.42 3.81 11.32
N ASN A 284 -6.65 4.79 12.16
CA ASN A 284 -6.49 6.21 11.89
C ASN A 284 -5.46 6.84 12.84
N ARG A 285 -4.28 6.25 12.93
CA ARG A 285 -3.25 6.68 13.87
C ARG A 285 -2.83 8.15 13.72
N THR A 286 -3.01 8.72 12.52
CA THR A 286 -2.68 10.12 12.22
C THR A 286 -3.73 11.12 12.69
N TYR A 287 -4.86 10.64 13.25
CA TYR A 287 -6.01 11.47 13.60
C TYR A 287 -5.67 12.52 14.68
N GLU A 288 -5.03 12.12 15.77
CA GLU A 288 -4.69 13.01 16.89
C GLU A 288 -3.30 13.62 16.73
N LYS A 289 -2.34 12.84 16.29
CA LYS A 289 -0.92 13.23 16.22
C LYS A 289 -0.19 12.39 15.16
N ASP A 290 0.91 12.94 14.66
CA ASP A 290 1.73 12.25 13.69
C ASP A 290 3.14 11.94 14.23
N GLU A 291 3.22 10.94 15.10
CA GLU A 291 4.48 10.44 15.67
C GLU A 291 5.01 9.25 14.84
N HIS A 292 5.36 9.49 13.58
CA HIS A 292 5.68 8.44 12.61
C HIS A 292 6.77 7.47 13.08
N SER A 293 7.86 7.96 13.67
CA SER A 293 8.96 7.11 14.14
C SER A 293 8.52 6.18 15.27
N GLN A 294 7.70 6.66 16.20
CA GLN A 294 7.16 5.83 17.27
C GLN A 294 6.16 4.82 16.73
N TRP A 295 5.30 5.24 15.79
CA TRP A 295 4.35 4.35 15.12
C TRP A 295 5.01 3.13 14.47
N ILE A 296 6.17 3.32 13.82
CA ILE A 296 6.91 2.20 13.23
C ILE A 296 7.24 1.14 14.29
N LEU A 297 7.67 1.54 15.47
CA LEU A 297 7.98 0.62 16.57
C LEU A 297 6.71 -0.08 17.09
N ASP A 298 5.64 0.67 17.30
CA ASP A 298 4.39 0.15 17.83
C ASP A 298 3.70 -0.81 16.85
N ARG A 299 3.64 -0.45 15.57
CA ARG A 299 3.13 -1.30 14.50
C ARG A 299 3.91 -2.62 14.41
N ASN A 300 5.24 -2.54 14.43
CA ASN A 300 6.09 -3.73 14.33
C ASN A 300 5.81 -4.72 15.47
N GLN A 301 5.51 -4.25 16.69
CA GLN A 301 5.13 -5.15 17.79
C GLN A 301 3.87 -5.98 17.46
N VAL A 302 2.90 -5.42 16.75
CA VAL A 302 1.71 -6.17 16.32
C VAL A 302 2.06 -7.14 15.19
N MET A 303 2.83 -6.69 14.20
CA MET A 303 3.25 -7.50 13.06
C MET A 303 4.13 -8.68 13.51
N ASP A 304 5.03 -8.47 14.46
CA ASP A 304 5.90 -9.53 15.02
C ASP A 304 5.08 -10.60 15.75
N LEU A 305 4.06 -10.21 16.55
CA LEU A 305 3.14 -11.15 17.16
C LEU A 305 2.35 -11.99 16.14
N ILE A 306 2.07 -11.42 14.95
CA ILE A 306 1.41 -12.15 13.86
C ILE A 306 2.40 -13.15 13.23
N ARG A 307 3.65 -12.74 12.97
CA ARG A 307 4.69 -13.61 12.39
C ARG A 307 5.07 -14.77 13.29
N GLU A 308 5.07 -14.55 14.62
CA GLU A 308 5.40 -15.53 15.67
C GLU A 308 4.20 -16.42 16.04
N ALA A 309 3.05 -16.21 15.42
CA ALA A 309 1.85 -17.00 15.70
C ALA A 309 2.05 -18.45 15.22
N ASP A 310 2.35 -19.37 16.16
CA ASP A 310 2.39 -20.82 15.96
C ASP A 310 1.01 -21.47 16.15
#